data_a820a6186af61f843668e238dc3afa62
#
_entry.id   a820a6186af61f843668e238dc3afa62
#
_cell.length_a   1.000
_cell.length_b   1.000
_cell.length_c   1.000
_cell.angle_alpha   90.00
_cell.angle_beta   90.00
_cell.angle_gamma   90.00
#
_symmetry.space_group_name_H-M   'P 1'
#
loop_
_entity.id
_entity.type
_entity.pdbx_description
1 polymer ?
#
loop_
_entity_poly.entity_id
_entity_poly.type
_entity_poly.pdbx_seq_one_letter_code
_entity_poly.pdbx_strand_id
1 'polypeptide(L)'
;MRGTSKKISPPRRLIVDLMLASRDVPFVSLARSLNIRALLEARGLLAQPPGFAAIFAKAFAIVARDEPTLRTVYAKWPWPCFYELPRSMAMVAIARVEDGEPCVLPQCVCGPDRLALTEVDRLIRHAKEAPIAEVPMFRKIMRATHLPWPLRRLAWRIGLNFARQRGNWFGTFAVTGVAAYGGGELQALSPGPYILSFDVAKPDGSIAVMIRWDHRVTDAALIARVFSQLEQVLNTEIATELRGLRAVELKALREPVRVAGARGSGHLGL
;
A
#
# COMPACT_ATOMS: atom_id res chain seq x y z
N MET A 1 6.83 23.09 -36.40
CA MET A 1 5.61 23.06 -35.55
C MET A 1 5.86 23.91 -34.30
N ARG A 2 4.91 24.74 -33.87
CA ARG A 2 4.98 25.48 -32.59
C ARG A 2 4.00 24.81 -31.62
N GLY A 3 4.48 24.34 -30.45
CA GLY A 3 3.67 23.79 -29.38
C GLY A 3 3.26 24.88 -28.39
N THR A 4 2.36 24.52 -27.44
CA THR A 4 1.93 25.37 -26.32
C THR A 4 2.53 24.87 -25.01
N SER A 5 3.08 25.77 -24.20
CA SER A 5 3.55 25.45 -22.85
C SER A 5 2.37 25.39 -21.88
N LYS A 6 2.30 24.32 -21.06
CA LYS A 6 1.27 24.14 -20.02
C LYS A 6 1.91 24.14 -18.64
N LYS A 7 1.24 24.76 -17.67
CA LYS A 7 1.67 24.74 -16.27
C LYS A 7 1.50 23.35 -15.68
N ILE A 8 2.51 22.86 -14.95
CA ILE A 8 2.46 21.56 -14.27
C ILE A 8 1.62 21.69 -13.00
N SER A 9 0.61 20.82 -12.84
CA SER A 9 -0.24 20.75 -11.66
C SER A 9 0.53 20.26 -10.42
N PRO A 10 0.07 20.56 -9.18
CA PRO A 10 0.72 20.08 -7.97
C PRO A 10 0.85 18.54 -7.90
N PRO A 11 -0.20 17.74 -8.20
CA PRO A 11 -0.06 16.27 -8.23
C PRO A 11 0.97 15.79 -9.28
N ARG A 12 0.97 16.39 -10.48
CA ARG A 12 1.93 16.03 -11.54
C ARG A 12 3.35 16.43 -11.17
N ARG A 13 3.52 17.52 -10.43
CA ARG A 13 4.82 17.98 -9.91
C ARG A 13 5.40 16.96 -8.92
N LEU A 14 4.55 16.38 -8.07
CA LEU A 14 4.95 15.27 -7.19
C LEU A 14 5.50 14.08 -7.99
N ILE A 15 4.81 13.69 -9.06
CA ILE A 15 5.25 12.55 -9.90
C ILE A 15 6.59 12.86 -10.57
N VAL A 16 6.79 14.09 -11.07
CA VAL A 16 8.07 14.50 -11.64
C VAL A 16 9.21 14.40 -10.61
N ASP A 17 8.99 14.91 -9.40
CA ASP A 17 9.98 14.82 -8.32
C ASP A 17 10.24 13.36 -7.91
N LEU A 18 9.19 12.54 -7.82
CA LEU A 18 9.28 11.10 -7.51
C LEU A 18 10.11 10.36 -8.56
N MET A 19 9.87 10.62 -9.85
CA MET A 19 10.63 10.00 -10.94
C MET A 19 12.12 10.38 -10.89
N LEU A 20 12.41 11.65 -10.63
CA LEU A 20 13.78 12.11 -10.44
C LEU A 20 14.45 11.44 -9.22
N ALA A 21 13.71 11.26 -8.13
CA ALA A 21 14.18 10.60 -6.93
C ALA A 21 14.43 9.09 -7.11
N SER A 22 13.65 8.46 -7.98
CA SER A 22 13.73 7.00 -8.25
C SER A 22 14.81 6.64 -9.27
N ARG A 23 15.31 7.62 -10.02
CA ARG A 23 16.27 7.42 -11.11
C ARG A 23 17.58 6.73 -10.67
N ASP A 24 18.05 7.05 -9.46
CA ASP A 24 19.32 6.53 -8.92
C ASP A 24 19.17 5.19 -8.19
N VAL A 25 17.99 4.57 -8.20
CA VAL A 25 17.76 3.26 -7.59
C VAL A 25 17.94 2.18 -8.67
N PRO A 26 18.96 1.30 -8.55
CA PRO A 26 19.19 0.23 -9.52
C PRO A 26 18.22 -0.92 -9.28
N PHE A 27 17.00 -0.78 -9.84
CA PHE A 27 15.98 -1.80 -9.72
C PHE A 27 16.23 -3.02 -10.61
N VAL A 28 16.10 -4.19 -10.00
CA VAL A 28 15.92 -5.47 -10.69
C VAL A 28 14.49 -5.93 -10.40
N SER A 29 13.92 -6.74 -11.28
CA SER A 29 12.55 -7.24 -11.17
C SER A 29 12.48 -8.73 -11.38
N LEU A 30 11.61 -9.40 -10.63
CA LEU A 30 11.22 -10.78 -10.81
C LEU A 30 9.70 -10.86 -10.76
N ALA A 31 9.11 -11.58 -11.71
CA ALA A 31 7.68 -11.85 -11.77
C ALA A 31 7.43 -13.34 -11.55
N ARG A 32 6.34 -13.67 -10.84
CA ARG A 32 5.90 -15.05 -10.62
C ARG A 32 4.36 -15.09 -10.59
N SER A 33 3.79 -16.16 -11.12
CA SER A 33 2.38 -16.49 -10.88
C SER A 33 2.26 -17.23 -9.55
N LEU A 34 1.43 -16.71 -8.64
CA LEU A 34 1.13 -17.31 -7.34
C LEU A 34 -0.22 -18.01 -7.41
N ASN A 35 -0.34 -19.16 -6.75
CA ASN A 35 -1.62 -19.81 -6.53
C ASN A 35 -2.24 -19.25 -5.23
N ILE A 36 -3.36 -18.56 -5.35
CA ILE A 36 -4.05 -17.92 -4.22
C ILE A 36 -5.49 -18.46 -4.05
N ARG A 37 -5.73 -19.71 -4.43
CA ARG A 37 -7.06 -20.31 -4.42
C ARG A 37 -7.73 -20.26 -3.04
N ALA A 38 -7.02 -20.66 -1.98
CA ALA A 38 -7.57 -20.65 -0.63
C ALA A 38 -7.91 -19.23 -0.13
N LEU A 39 -7.12 -18.23 -0.55
CA LEU A 39 -7.41 -16.82 -0.32
C LEU A 39 -8.70 -16.39 -1.03
N LEU A 40 -8.84 -16.74 -2.32
CA LEU A 40 -10.01 -16.35 -3.13
C LEU A 40 -11.29 -16.99 -2.59
N GLU A 41 -11.25 -18.26 -2.20
CA GLU A 41 -12.35 -18.96 -1.55
C GLU A 41 -12.78 -18.25 -0.26
N ALA A 42 -11.83 -17.98 0.65
CA ALA A 42 -12.11 -17.28 1.89
C ALA A 42 -12.67 -15.87 1.67
N ARG A 43 -12.11 -15.14 0.69
CA ARG A 43 -12.52 -13.78 0.32
C ARG A 43 -13.92 -13.76 -0.30
N GLY A 44 -14.26 -14.74 -1.13
CA GLY A 44 -15.57 -14.86 -1.79
C GLY A 44 -16.74 -15.11 -0.83
N LEU A 45 -16.47 -15.54 0.40
CA LEU A 45 -17.49 -15.72 1.44
C LEU A 45 -17.97 -14.41 2.09
N LEU A 46 -17.23 -13.32 1.94
CA LEU A 46 -17.49 -12.03 2.59
C LEU A 46 -18.42 -11.15 1.75
N ALA A 47 -19.36 -10.48 2.40
CA ALA A 47 -20.25 -9.51 1.74
C ALA A 47 -19.48 -8.27 1.26
N GLN A 48 -18.51 -7.82 2.04
CA GLN A 48 -17.63 -6.69 1.70
C GLN A 48 -16.16 -7.09 1.89
N PRO A 49 -15.57 -7.82 0.91
CA PRO A 49 -14.22 -8.33 1.06
C PRO A 49 -13.18 -7.19 1.02
N PRO A 50 -12.10 -7.29 1.83
CA PRO A 50 -10.96 -6.39 1.76
C PRO A 50 -10.35 -6.34 0.36
N GLY A 51 -9.83 -5.17 -0.03
CA GLY A 51 -9.17 -4.99 -1.33
C GLY A 51 -7.82 -5.70 -1.41
N PHE A 52 -7.43 -6.11 -2.62
CA PHE A 52 -6.13 -6.78 -2.83
C PHE A 52 -4.94 -5.92 -2.39
N ALA A 53 -5.01 -4.59 -2.51
CA ALA A 53 -3.95 -3.72 -2.03
C ALA A 53 -3.74 -3.84 -0.50
N ALA A 54 -4.81 -3.98 0.29
CA ALA A 54 -4.73 -4.23 1.73
C ALA A 54 -4.18 -5.62 2.03
N ILE A 55 -4.65 -6.62 1.31
CA ILE A 55 -4.21 -8.03 1.43
C ILE A 55 -2.70 -8.13 1.16
N PHE A 56 -2.22 -7.61 0.02
CA PHE A 56 -0.80 -7.66 -0.33
C PHE A 56 0.07 -6.80 0.58
N ALA A 57 -0.41 -5.63 1.02
CA ALA A 57 0.32 -4.80 1.98
C ALA A 57 0.53 -5.52 3.31
N LYS A 58 -0.51 -6.20 3.83
CA LYS A 58 -0.39 -6.98 5.06
C LYS A 58 0.44 -8.24 4.86
N ALA A 59 0.20 -9.02 3.82
CA ALA A 59 0.92 -10.26 3.55
C ALA A 59 2.42 -10.03 3.37
N PHE A 60 2.82 -9.01 2.60
CA PHE A 60 4.24 -8.68 2.43
C PHE A 60 4.88 -8.19 3.74
N ALA A 61 4.14 -7.44 4.56
CA ALA A 61 4.63 -7.01 5.87
C ALA A 61 4.80 -8.18 6.85
N ILE A 62 3.95 -9.22 6.79
CA ILE A 62 4.12 -10.46 7.56
C ILE A 62 5.41 -11.17 7.13
N VAL A 63 5.65 -11.35 5.83
CA VAL A 63 6.91 -11.91 5.33
C VAL A 63 8.11 -11.06 5.77
N ALA A 64 7.99 -9.72 5.72
CA ALA A 64 9.06 -8.81 6.12
C ALA A 64 9.30 -8.78 7.64
N ARG A 65 8.37 -9.26 8.46
CA ARG A 65 8.58 -9.45 9.91
C ARG A 65 9.67 -10.50 10.17
N ASP A 66 9.63 -11.58 9.40
CA ASP A 66 10.52 -12.72 9.57
C ASP A 66 11.78 -12.62 8.68
N GLU A 67 11.78 -11.72 7.68
CA GLU A 67 12.91 -11.42 6.79
C GLU A 67 13.29 -9.92 6.90
N PRO A 68 14.20 -9.55 7.84
CA PRO A 68 14.57 -8.16 8.10
C PRO A 68 15.13 -7.39 6.90
N THR A 69 15.73 -8.10 5.94
CA THR A 69 16.24 -7.52 4.69
C THR A 69 15.15 -6.74 3.95
N LEU A 70 13.88 -7.20 4.03
CA LEU A 70 12.73 -6.53 3.41
C LEU A 70 12.34 -5.21 4.10
N ARG A 71 12.93 -4.91 5.26
CA ARG A 71 12.77 -3.64 5.99
C ARG A 71 14.03 -2.78 5.97
N THR A 72 15.02 -3.19 5.17
CA THR A 72 16.32 -2.52 5.05
C THR A 72 16.33 -1.56 3.88
N VAL A 73 16.88 -0.37 4.08
CA VAL A 73 17.11 0.65 3.06
C VAL A 73 18.60 0.94 2.91
N TYR A 74 19.05 1.20 1.69
CA TYR A 74 20.39 1.72 1.44
C TYR A 74 20.37 3.24 1.61
N ALA A 75 21.32 3.79 2.35
CA ALA A 75 21.51 5.23 2.52
C ALA A 75 22.94 5.63 2.15
N LYS A 76 23.08 6.83 1.57
CA LYS A 76 24.39 7.38 1.13
C LYS A 76 25.09 8.19 2.22
N TRP A 77 24.33 8.80 3.14
CA TRP A 77 24.84 9.80 4.07
C TRP A 77 24.68 9.38 5.54
N PRO A 78 25.63 9.75 6.41
CA PRO A 78 26.89 10.50 6.12
C PRO A 78 27.94 9.65 5.38
N TRP A 79 27.82 8.32 5.40
CA TRP A 79 28.57 7.33 4.62
C TRP A 79 27.64 6.21 4.19
N PRO A 80 27.98 5.48 3.11
CA PRO A 80 27.15 4.39 2.62
C PRO A 80 26.88 3.35 3.71
N CYS A 81 25.60 3.07 3.98
CA CYS A 81 25.18 2.09 4.98
C CYS A 81 23.85 1.46 4.64
N PHE A 82 23.59 0.29 5.24
CA PHE A 82 22.26 -0.29 5.33
C PHE A 82 21.62 0.12 6.65
N TYR A 83 20.34 0.44 6.58
CA TYR A 83 19.56 0.81 7.75
C TYR A 83 18.29 -0.02 7.80
N GLU A 84 18.17 -0.86 8.82
CA GLU A 84 16.98 -1.65 9.07
C GLU A 84 15.97 -0.85 9.89
N LEU A 85 14.72 -0.80 9.42
CA LEU A 85 13.63 -0.20 10.17
C LEU A 85 13.01 -1.24 11.13
N PRO A 86 12.59 -0.81 12.33
CA PRO A 86 12.01 -1.73 13.33
C PRO A 86 10.63 -2.25 12.93
N ARG A 87 9.99 -1.64 11.93
CA ARG A 87 8.64 -1.98 11.43
C ARG A 87 8.56 -1.79 9.93
N SER A 88 7.72 -2.60 9.30
CA SER A 88 7.34 -2.40 7.90
C SER A 88 6.53 -1.12 7.74
N MET A 89 6.75 -0.41 6.65
CA MET A 89 5.98 0.78 6.24
C MET A 89 5.58 0.60 4.78
N ALA A 90 4.31 0.24 4.56
CA ALA A 90 3.76 0.07 3.22
C ALA A 90 3.34 1.42 2.64
N MET A 91 3.80 1.74 1.43
CA MET A 91 3.34 2.87 0.64
C MET A 91 2.40 2.37 -0.44
N VAL A 92 1.10 2.51 -0.20
CA VAL A 92 0.08 2.04 -1.16
C VAL A 92 -0.23 3.15 -2.16
N ALA A 93 -0.09 2.86 -3.44
CA ALA A 93 -0.39 3.79 -4.52
C ALA A 93 -1.91 3.93 -4.68
N ILE A 94 -2.44 5.12 -4.45
CA ILE A 94 -3.86 5.44 -4.56
C ILE A 94 -4.10 6.27 -5.82
N ALA A 95 -4.77 5.68 -6.82
CA ALA A 95 -5.22 6.39 -8.00
C ALA A 95 -6.47 7.21 -7.66
N ARG A 96 -6.47 8.49 -8.05
CA ARG A 96 -7.54 9.46 -7.79
C ARG A 96 -7.70 10.41 -8.96
N VAL A 97 -8.79 11.17 -8.94
CA VAL A 97 -8.98 12.33 -9.82
C VAL A 97 -9.13 13.56 -8.92
N GLU A 98 -8.26 14.54 -9.11
CA GLU A 98 -8.28 15.79 -8.35
C GLU A 98 -8.32 16.96 -9.34
N ASP A 99 -9.29 17.87 -9.13
CA ASP A 99 -9.54 19.00 -10.04
C ASP A 99 -9.68 18.56 -11.52
N GLY A 100 -10.28 17.38 -11.77
CA GLY A 100 -10.43 16.80 -13.11
C GLY A 100 -9.18 16.16 -13.69
N GLU A 101 -8.05 16.12 -12.96
CA GLU A 101 -6.80 15.52 -13.41
C GLU A 101 -6.55 14.17 -12.71
N PRO A 102 -6.28 13.07 -13.46
CA PRO A 102 -5.86 11.80 -12.87
C PRO A 102 -4.51 11.95 -12.16
N CYS A 103 -4.43 11.48 -10.92
CA CYS A 103 -3.21 11.49 -10.14
C CYS A 103 -3.05 10.21 -9.30
N VAL A 104 -1.83 9.97 -8.83
CA VAL A 104 -1.51 8.87 -7.90
C VAL A 104 -0.85 9.48 -6.68
N LEU A 105 -1.42 9.19 -5.50
CA LEU A 105 -0.91 9.65 -4.22
C LEU A 105 -0.55 8.45 -3.34
N PRO A 106 0.61 8.46 -2.66
CA PRO A 106 0.99 7.37 -1.77
C PRO A 106 0.30 7.50 -0.41
N GLN A 107 -0.38 6.44 0.02
CA GLN A 107 -0.89 6.29 1.39
C GLN A 107 0.07 5.42 2.18
N CYS A 108 0.56 5.92 3.31
CA CYS A 108 1.40 5.17 4.22
C CYS A 108 0.55 4.35 5.20
N VAL A 109 0.86 3.07 5.34
CA VAL A 109 0.34 2.18 6.39
C VAL A 109 1.53 1.67 7.19
N CYS A 110 1.61 2.06 8.46
CA CYS A 110 2.71 1.68 9.36
C CYS A 110 2.40 0.37 10.06
N GLY A 111 3.30 -0.62 9.96
CA GLY A 111 3.17 -1.93 10.59
C GLY A 111 1.93 -2.71 10.16
N PRO A 112 1.69 -2.93 8.86
CA PRO A 112 0.48 -3.61 8.40
C PRO A 112 0.35 -5.04 8.95
N ASP A 113 1.47 -5.70 9.27
CA ASP A 113 1.55 -7.01 9.91
C ASP A 113 0.87 -7.06 11.30
N ARG A 114 0.80 -5.93 12.00
CA ARG A 114 0.24 -5.81 13.35
C ARG A 114 -1.20 -5.29 13.39
N LEU A 115 -1.71 -4.80 12.27
CA LEU A 115 -3.07 -4.28 12.14
C LEU A 115 -4.00 -5.40 11.68
N ALA A 116 -5.27 -5.34 12.10
CA ALA A 116 -6.29 -6.16 11.47
C ALA A 116 -6.41 -5.83 9.99
N LEU A 117 -6.69 -6.81 9.14
CA LEU A 117 -6.83 -6.61 7.70
C LEU A 117 -7.93 -5.60 7.36
N THR A 118 -9.00 -5.60 8.13
CA THR A 118 -10.09 -4.60 8.03
C THR A 118 -9.62 -3.18 8.30
N GLU A 119 -8.69 -3.00 9.24
CA GLU A 119 -8.12 -1.68 9.53
C GLU A 119 -7.20 -1.20 8.41
N VAL A 120 -6.36 -2.09 7.86
CA VAL A 120 -5.54 -1.78 6.69
C VAL A 120 -6.42 -1.37 5.50
N ASP A 121 -7.49 -2.13 5.24
CA ASP A 121 -8.44 -1.84 4.15
C ASP A 121 -9.19 -0.53 4.39
N ARG A 122 -9.63 -0.26 5.62
CA ARG A 122 -10.28 1.00 6.02
C ARG A 122 -9.39 2.21 5.75
N LEU A 123 -8.09 2.15 6.10
CA LEU A 123 -7.13 3.22 5.84
C LEU A 123 -6.96 3.48 4.34
N ILE A 124 -6.93 2.42 3.53
CA ILE A 124 -6.79 2.52 2.08
C ILE A 124 -8.08 3.07 1.44
N ARG A 125 -9.26 2.58 1.86
CA ARG A 125 -10.56 3.10 1.38
C ARG A 125 -10.74 4.57 1.74
N HIS A 126 -10.46 4.94 2.98
CA HIS A 126 -10.49 6.33 3.40
C HIS A 126 -9.59 7.22 2.52
N ALA A 127 -8.36 6.76 2.22
CA ALA A 127 -7.47 7.50 1.34
C ALA A 127 -7.98 7.60 -0.11
N LYS A 128 -8.81 6.66 -0.58
CA LYS A 128 -9.43 6.73 -1.92
C LYS A 128 -10.58 7.73 -1.98
N GLU A 129 -11.39 7.81 -0.94
CA GLU A 129 -12.70 8.46 -0.94
C GLU A 129 -12.69 9.84 -0.30
N ALA A 130 -11.93 10.00 0.80
CA ALA A 130 -11.90 11.25 1.56
C ALA A 130 -11.22 12.39 0.79
N PRO A 131 -11.62 13.65 1.00
CA PRO A 131 -10.94 14.82 0.45
C PRO A 131 -9.43 14.82 0.80
N ILE A 132 -8.58 15.36 -0.08
CA ILE A 132 -7.12 15.45 0.16
C ILE A 132 -6.79 16.10 1.52
N ALA A 133 -7.57 17.12 1.90
CA ALA A 133 -7.37 17.85 3.15
C ALA A 133 -7.59 16.99 4.41
N GLU A 134 -8.39 15.93 4.33
CA GLU A 134 -8.71 15.02 5.43
C GLU A 134 -7.69 13.87 5.57
N VAL A 135 -6.94 13.56 4.49
CA VAL A 135 -5.89 12.54 4.52
C VAL A 135 -4.57 13.18 4.94
N PRO A 136 -4.05 12.96 6.16
CA PRO A 136 -2.87 13.66 6.67
C PRO A 136 -1.64 13.54 5.77
N MET A 137 -1.43 12.36 5.19
CA MET A 137 -0.31 12.11 4.27
C MET A 137 -0.44 12.94 3.00
N PHE A 138 -1.61 12.97 2.39
CA PHE A 138 -1.85 13.74 1.15
C PHE A 138 -1.71 15.24 1.38
N ARG A 139 -2.28 15.73 2.48
CA ARG A 139 -2.12 17.14 2.89
C ARG A 139 -0.66 17.53 3.06
N LYS A 140 0.16 16.68 3.71
CA LYS A 140 1.60 16.91 3.89
C LYS A 140 2.33 16.93 2.54
N ILE A 141 2.03 15.99 1.68
CA ILE A 141 2.64 15.88 0.33
C ILE A 141 2.28 17.11 -0.50
N MET A 142 1.00 17.47 -0.56
CA MET A 142 0.55 18.65 -1.33
C MET A 142 1.21 19.94 -0.84
N ARG A 143 1.33 20.14 0.48
CA ARG A 143 2.08 21.29 1.01
C ARG A 143 3.54 21.29 0.54
N ALA A 144 4.19 20.14 0.52
CA ALA A 144 5.57 20.02 0.05
C ALA A 144 5.72 20.38 -1.45
N THR A 145 4.71 20.07 -2.29
CA THR A 145 4.76 20.45 -3.72
C THR A 145 4.64 21.96 -3.97
N HIS A 146 4.11 22.71 -3.01
CA HIS A 146 4.02 24.18 -3.08
C HIS A 146 5.31 24.90 -2.67
N LEU A 147 6.28 24.20 -2.06
CA LEU A 147 7.57 24.80 -1.71
C LEU A 147 8.29 25.33 -2.96
N PRO A 148 9.03 26.45 -2.85
CA PRO A 148 9.94 26.93 -3.87
C PRO A 148 10.90 25.82 -4.31
N TRP A 149 11.23 25.79 -5.60
CA TRP A 149 12.03 24.72 -6.20
C TRP A 149 13.31 24.35 -5.41
N PRO A 150 14.15 25.30 -4.93
CA PRO A 150 15.37 24.94 -4.20
C PRO A 150 15.08 24.27 -2.86
N LEU A 151 14.06 24.72 -2.11
CA LEU A 151 13.66 24.10 -0.83
C LEU A 151 13.08 22.69 -1.04
N ARG A 152 12.29 22.52 -2.09
CA ARG A 152 11.75 21.22 -2.46
C ARG A 152 12.88 20.23 -2.83
N ARG A 153 13.85 20.66 -3.61
CA ARG A 153 15.06 19.86 -3.93
C ARG A 153 15.85 19.48 -2.68
N LEU A 154 16.02 20.42 -1.76
CA LEU A 154 16.69 20.14 -0.49
C LEU A 154 15.93 19.11 0.34
N ALA A 155 14.61 19.23 0.46
CA ALA A 155 13.78 18.26 1.15
C ALA A 155 13.92 16.84 0.57
N TRP A 156 13.87 16.70 -0.77
CA TRP A 156 14.11 15.44 -1.45
C TRP A 156 15.52 14.89 -1.18
N ARG A 157 16.56 15.73 -1.22
CA ARG A 157 17.93 15.31 -0.92
C ARG A 157 18.06 14.77 0.52
N ILE A 158 17.46 15.43 1.48
CA ILE A 158 17.43 14.98 2.87
C ILE A 158 16.70 13.63 2.97
N GLY A 159 15.47 13.55 2.44
CA GLY A 159 14.67 12.32 2.48
C GLY A 159 15.33 11.11 1.82
N LEU A 160 16.08 11.32 0.74
CA LEU A 160 16.72 10.24 -0.01
C LEU A 160 18.05 9.76 0.58
N ASN A 161 18.81 10.66 1.20
CA ASN A 161 20.18 10.35 1.58
C ASN A 161 20.35 9.97 3.05
N PHE A 162 19.45 10.42 3.94
CA PHE A 162 19.48 10.02 5.35
C PHE A 162 18.62 8.78 5.58
N ALA A 163 19.22 7.75 6.16
CA ALA A 163 18.64 6.42 6.31
C ALA A 163 17.25 6.41 6.97
N ARG A 164 17.13 7.03 8.14
CA ARG A 164 15.86 7.13 8.88
C ARG A 164 14.79 7.88 8.09
N GLN A 165 15.14 8.99 7.45
CA GLN A 165 14.22 9.79 6.64
C GLN A 165 13.79 9.02 5.39
N ARG A 166 14.70 8.29 4.75
CA ARG A 166 14.39 7.48 3.58
C ARG A 166 13.30 6.46 3.89
N GLY A 167 13.45 5.67 4.95
CA GLY A 167 12.44 4.71 5.37
C GLY A 167 11.11 5.36 5.77
N ASN A 168 11.16 6.44 6.57
CA ASN A 168 9.95 7.10 7.07
C ASN A 168 9.16 7.86 5.98
N TRP A 169 9.82 8.37 4.94
CA TRP A 169 9.16 9.17 3.91
C TRP A 169 8.73 8.35 2.71
N PHE A 170 9.48 7.30 2.37
CA PHE A 170 9.24 6.49 1.16
C PHE A 170 8.81 5.05 1.47
N GLY A 171 8.76 4.68 2.76
CA GLY A 171 8.40 3.35 3.20
C GLY A 171 9.51 2.32 3.04
N THR A 172 9.26 1.14 3.57
CA THR A 172 10.12 -0.04 3.34
C THR A 172 9.76 -0.76 2.05
N PHE A 173 8.49 -0.68 1.65
CA PHE A 173 8.02 -1.19 0.37
C PHE A 173 6.81 -0.40 -0.13
N ALA A 174 6.61 -0.44 -1.45
CA ALA A 174 5.42 0.09 -2.09
C ALA A 174 4.53 -1.05 -2.59
N VAL A 175 3.21 -0.81 -2.59
CA VAL A 175 2.21 -1.71 -3.17
C VAL A 175 1.42 -0.96 -4.22
N THR A 176 1.30 -1.53 -5.41
CA THR A 176 0.55 -0.95 -6.51
C THR A 176 -0.13 -2.05 -7.33
N GLY A 177 -1.13 -1.67 -8.11
CA GLY A 177 -1.80 -2.58 -9.05
C GLY A 177 -2.74 -1.81 -9.95
N VAL A 178 -2.92 -2.31 -11.15
CA VAL A 178 -3.82 -1.76 -12.17
C VAL A 178 -5.04 -2.66 -12.41
N ALA A 179 -5.32 -3.58 -11.49
CA ALA A 179 -6.43 -4.53 -11.57
C ALA A 179 -7.79 -3.84 -11.78
N ALA A 180 -8.00 -2.65 -11.19
CA ALA A 180 -9.22 -1.86 -11.38
C ALA A 180 -9.38 -1.31 -12.82
N TYR A 181 -8.33 -1.35 -13.63
CA TYR A 181 -8.29 -0.85 -15.01
C TYR A 181 -8.09 -1.98 -16.03
N GLY A 182 -8.42 -3.23 -15.68
CA GLY A 182 -8.30 -4.38 -16.55
C GLY A 182 -7.03 -5.21 -16.37
N GLY A 183 -6.17 -4.80 -15.43
CA GLY A 183 -4.93 -5.52 -15.14
C GLY A 183 -3.77 -5.15 -16.07
N GLY A 184 -2.69 -5.89 -15.93
CA GLY A 184 -1.47 -5.76 -16.72
C GLY A 184 -0.22 -5.68 -15.85
N GLU A 185 0.92 -5.91 -16.49
CA GLU A 185 2.22 -5.86 -15.84
C GLU A 185 2.65 -4.40 -15.62
N LEU A 186 2.80 -3.98 -14.37
CA LEU A 186 3.19 -2.63 -14.02
C LEU A 186 4.60 -2.59 -13.40
N GLN A 187 5.53 -2.01 -14.11
CA GLN A 187 6.90 -1.76 -13.65
C GLN A 187 7.02 -0.36 -13.02
N ALA A 188 6.36 -0.18 -11.88
CA ALA A 188 6.38 1.09 -11.16
C ALA A 188 7.78 1.47 -10.67
N LEU A 189 7.99 2.77 -10.44
CA LEU A 189 9.22 3.31 -9.84
C LEU A 189 8.89 3.95 -8.49
N SER A 190 9.79 3.80 -7.53
CA SER A 190 9.69 4.39 -6.19
C SER A 190 11.10 4.66 -5.66
N PRO A 191 11.31 5.66 -4.83
CA PRO A 191 12.58 5.81 -4.11
C PRO A 191 12.76 4.80 -2.96
N GLY A 192 11.72 4.06 -2.58
CA GLY A 192 11.79 2.95 -1.60
C GLY A 192 12.50 1.72 -2.16
N PRO A 193 12.96 0.79 -1.29
CA PRO A 193 13.79 -0.35 -1.72
C PRO A 193 13.02 -1.46 -2.42
N TYR A 194 11.72 -1.62 -2.16
CA TYR A 194 10.90 -2.69 -2.74
C TYR A 194 9.59 -2.16 -3.29
N ILE A 195 9.15 -2.75 -4.39
CA ILE A 195 7.85 -2.45 -5.00
C ILE A 195 7.19 -3.79 -5.35
N LEU A 196 6.02 -4.04 -4.78
CA LEU A 196 5.16 -5.15 -5.12
C LEU A 196 4.04 -4.66 -6.01
N SER A 197 3.93 -5.21 -7.19
CA SER A 197 2.79 -5.02 -8.09
C SER A 197 2.06 -6.34 -8.32
N PHE A 198 0.74 -6.26 -8.46
CA PHE A 198 -0.11 -7.42 -8.69
C PHE A 198 -1.14 -7.14 -9.79
N ASP A 199 -1.52 -8.20 -10.48
CA ASP A 199 -2.48 -8.20 -11.57
C ASP A 199 -3.88 -8.62 -11.09
N VAL A 200 -4.78 -8.85 -12.01
CA VAL A 200 -6.11 -9.44 -11.74
C VAL A 200 -5.95 -10.92 -11.42
N ALA A 201 -6.64 -11.39 -10.37
CA ALA A 201 -6.73 -12.81 -10.08
C ALA A 201 -7.51 -13.53 -11.20
N LYS A 202 -6.95 -14.64 -11.68
CA LYS A 202 -7.55 -15.45 -12.74
C LYS A 202 -8.54 -16.46 -12.18
N PRO A 203 -9.48 -16.97 -13.02
CA PRO A 203 -10.45 -17.99 -12.59
C PRO A 203 -9.82 -19.30 -12.10
N ASP A 204 -8.61 -19.63 -12.57
CA ASP A 204 -7.86 -20.81 -12.15
C ASP A 204 -7.25 -20.68 -10.72
N GLY A 205 -7.43 -19.54 -10.07
CA GLY A 205 -6.89 -19.24 -8.75
C GLY A 205 -5.47 -18.69 -8.78
N SER A 206 -4.94 -18.36 -9.95
CA SER A 206 -3.62 -17.76 -10.07
C SER A 206 -3.66 -16.24 -10.11
N ILE A 207 -2.58 -15.59 -9.67
CA ILE A 207 -2.37 -14.15 -9.79
C ILE A 207 -0.91 -13.87 -10.16
N ALA A 208 -0.69 -13.02 -11.15
CA ALA A 208 0.66 -12.56 -11.46
C ALA A 208 1.09 -11.48 -10.46
N VAL A 209 2.25 -11.67 -9.88
CA VAL A 209 2.87 -10.74 -8.93
C VAL A 209 4.28 -10.45 -9.38
N MET A 210 4.66 -9.19 -9.35
CA MET A 210 6.02 -8.74 -9.62
C MET A 210 6.57 -8.05 -8.37
N ILE A 211 7.80 -8.40 -8.00
CA ILE A 211 8.59 -7.69 -7.01
C ILE A 211 9.77 -7.04 -7.72
N ARG A 212 9.90 -5.73 -7.56
CA ARG A 212 11.07 -4.95 -7.96
C ARG A 212 11.81 -4.53 -6.71
N TRP A 213 13.14 -4.60 -6.73
CA TRP A 213 13.94 -4.26 -5.56
C TRP A 213 15.23 -3.52 -5.91
N ASP A 214 15.70 -2.73 -4.96
CA ASP A 214 17.02 -2.10 -5.01
C ASP A 214 18.11 -3.18 -4.90
N HIS A 215 18.80 -3.48 -6.00
CA HIS A 215 19.79 -4.58 -6.05
C HIS A 215 21.02 -4.33 -5.15
N ARG A 216 21.17 -3.11 -4.62
CA ARG A 216 22.17 -2.86 -3.58
C ARG A 216 21.81 -3.48 -2.24
N VAL A 217 20.52 -3.73 -1.98
CA VAL A 217 20.02 -4.23 -0.70
C VAL A 217 19.99 -5.75 -0.66
N THR A 218 19.59 -6.39 -1.75
CA THR A 218 19.48 -7.85 -1.81
C THR A 218 19.56 -8.42 -3.22
N ASP A 219 19.63 -9.76 -3.30
CA ASP A 219 19.76 -10.54 -4.52
C ASP A 219 18.48 -11.30 -4.87
N ALA A 220 18.40 -11.79 -6.12
CA ALA A 220 17.25 -12.50 -6.65
C ALA A 220 16.91 -13.79 -5.88
N ALA A 221 17.90 -14.46 -5.27
CA ALA A 221 17.68 -15.69 -4.50
C ALA A 221 16.79 -15.45 -3.28
N LEU A 222 16.96 -14.33 -2.57
CA LEU A 222 16.08 -13.94 -1.46
C LEU A 222 14.68 -13.66 -1.99
N ILE A 223 14.55 -12.89 -3.06
CA ILE A 223 13.24 -12.54 -3.63
C ILE A 223 12.49 -13.78 -4.13
N ALA A 224 13.20 -14.77 -4.67
CA ALA A 224 12.58 -16.05 -5.06
C ALA A 224 11.99 -16.82 -3.85
N ARG A 225 12.65 -16.78 -2.68
CA ARG A 225 12.10 -17.33 -1.42
C ARG A 225 10.92 -16.51 -0.91
N VAL A 226 11.01 -15.18 -0.98
CA VAL A 226 9.92 -14.26 -0.59
C VAL A 226 8.64 -14.55 -1.36
N PHE A 227 8.70 -14.87 -2.64
CA PHE A 227 7.52 -15.28 -3.40
C PHE A 227 6.84 -16.53 -2.83
N SER A 228 7.62 -17.55 -2.45
CA SER A 228 7.06 -18.76 -1.86
C SER A 228 6.46 -18.51 -0.46
N GLN A 229 7.12 -17.67 0.35
CA GLN A 229 6.60 -17.25 1.65
C GLN A 229 5.33 -16.41 1.49
N LEU A 230 5.30 -15.51 0.52
CA LEU A 230 4.13 -14.67 0.23
C LEU A 230 2.93 -15.51 -0.19
N GLU A 231 3.12 -16.48 -1.08
CA GLU A 231 2.07 -17.44 -1.47
C GLU A 231 1.54 -18.22 -0.27
N GLN A 232 2.43 -18.70 0.59
CA GLN A 232 2.05 -19.38 1.82
C GLN A 232 1.24 -18.48 2.74
N VAL A 233 1.71 -17.28 3.07
CA VAL A 233 1.02 -16.32 3.94
C VAL A 233 -0.37 -15.95 3.40
N LEU A 234 -0.50 -15.75 2.09
CA LEU A 234 -1.78 -15.44 1.45
C LEU A 234 -2.80 -16.57 1.66
N ASN A 235 -2.37 -17.83 1.52
CA ASN A 235 -3.26 -18.99 1.62
C ASN A 235 -3.47 -19.51 3.05
N THR A 236 -2.65 -19.09 4.01
CA THR A 236 -2.76 -19.50 5.42
C THR A 236 -3.22 -18.36 6.32
N GLU A 237 -2.34 -17.45 6.72
CA GLU A 237 -2.63 -16.40 7.71
C GLU A 237 -3.74 -15.45 7.21
N ILE A 238 -3.62 -14.93 5.98
CA ILE A 238 -4.62 -14.02 5.41
C ILE A 238 -5.94 -14.73 5.16
N ALA A 239 -5.92 -15.93 4.57
CA ALA A 239 -7.15 -16.71 4.36
C ALA A 239 -7.85 -17.06 5.68
N THR A 240 -7.10 -17.36 6.74
CA THR A 240 -7.65 -17.64 8.09
C THR A 240 -8.28 -16.38 8.69
N GLU A 241 -7.63 -15.23 8.56
CA GLU A 241 -8.19 -13.94 9.01
C GLU A 241 -9.50 -13.61 8.29
N LEU A 242 -9.58 -13.84 6.96
CA LEU A 242 -10.82 -13.65 6.18
C LEU A 242 -11.95 -14.58 6.62
N ARG A 243 -11.65 -15.86 6.90
CA ARG A 243 -12.66 -16.79 7.45
C ARG A 243 -13.15 -16.35 8.82
N GLY A 244 -12.27 -15.81 9.66
CA GLY A 244 -12.63 -15.21 10.95
C GLY A 244 -13.58 -14.04 10.80
N LEU A 245 -13.37 -13.14 9.83
CA LEU A 245 -14.29 -12.05 9.52
C LEU A 245 -15.66 -12.56 9.10
N ARG A 246 -15.74 -13.63 8.30
CA ARG A 246 -17.01 -14.25 7.92
C ARG A 246 -17.78 -14.80 9.13
N ALA A 247 -17.08 -15.42 10.08
CA ALA A 247 -17.71 -15.92 11.29
C ALA A 247 -18.34 -14.78 12.12
N VAL A 248 -17.68 -13.61 12.18
CA VAL A 248 -18.21 -12.41 12.84
C VAL A 248 -19.44 -11.85 12.11
N GLU A 249 -19.41 -11.76 10.77
CA GLU A 249 -20.57 -11.34 9.96
C GLU A 249 -21.79 -12.26 10.21
N LEU A 250 -21.57 -13.57 10.18
CA LEU A 250 -22.65 -14.56 10.43
C LEU A 250 -23.24 -14.46 11.84
N LYS A 251 -22.39 -14.17 12.85
CA LYS A 251 -22.85 -13.98 14.23
C LYS A 251 -23.71 -12.72 14.35
N ALA A 252 -23.27 -11.60 13.73
CA ALA A 252 -24.02 -10.35 13.73
C ALA A 252 -25.39 -10.48 13.04
N LEU A 253 -25.50 -11.30 11.99
CA LEU A 253 -26.78 -11.57 11.31
C LEU A 253 -27.74 -12.46 12.13
N ARG A 254 -27.21 -13.24 13.09
CA ARG A 254 -28.02 -14.13 13.95
C ARG A 254 -28.49 -13.47 15.25
N GLU A 255 -27.85 -12.39 15.67
CA GLU A 255 -28.28 -11.62 16.84
C GLU A 255 -29.50 -10.76 16.46
N PRO A 256 -30.71 -11.02 17.05
CA PRO A 256 -31.89 -10.21 16.75
C PRO A 256 -31.62 -8.76 17.19
N VAL A 257 -31.95 -7.81 16.32
CA VAL A 257 -31.98 -6.38 16.67
C VAL A 257 -32.85 -6.25 17.93
N ARG A 258 -32.25 -6.01 19.09
CA ARG A 258 -32.99 -5.61 20.27
C ARG A 258 -33.61 -4.27 19.98
N VAL A 259 -34.84 -4.30 19.49
CA VAL A 259 -35.69 -3.11 19.42
C VAL A 259 -35.78 -2.57 20.84
N ALA A 260 -35.19 -1.42 21.09
CA ALA A 260 -35.34 -0.67 22.33
C ALA A 260 -36.85 -0.43 22.50
N GLY A 261 -37.48 -1.22 23.39
CA GLY A 261 -38.87 -1.15 23.66
C GLY A 261 -39.27 0.25 24.08
N ALA A 262 -40.21 0.82 23.37
CA ALA A 262 -40.95 2.01 23.74
C ALA A 262 -41.42 1.86 25.17
N ARG A 263 -40.87 2.60 26.11
CA ARG A 263 -41.48 2.79 27.41
C ARG A 263 -42.73 3.61 27.21
N GLY A 264 -43.84 2.90 27.30
CA GLY A 264 -45.17 3.45 27.21
C GLY A 264 -45.39 4.60 28.17
N SER A 265 -45.96 5.62 27.63
CA SER A 265 -46.74 6.62 28.32
C SER A 265 -47.86 5.94 29.13
N GLY A 266 -47.92 6.25 30.39
CA GLY A 266 -49.03 5.85 31.27
C GLY A 266 -48.92 6.61 32.56
N HIS A 267 -49.53 7.77 32.68
CA HIS A 267 -50.73 8.00 33.49
C HIS A 267 -51.09 9.46 33.53
N LEU A 268 -52.16 9.77 32.83
CA LEU A 268 -53.08 10.84 33.22
C LEU A 268 -53.92 10.33 34.38
N GLY A 269 -54.01 11.11 35.43
CA GLY A 269 -54.90 10.84 36.54
C GLY A 269 -55.09 12.08 37.40
N LEU A 270 -56.17 12.81 37.15
CA LEU A 270 -56.94 13.73 38.02
C LEU A 270 -56.25 14.92 38.65
#